data_62ca5d1276dd422fa899a04a5804347a
#
_entry.id   62ca5d1276dd422fa899a04a5804347a
#
_cell.length_a   1.000
_cell.length_b   1.000
_cell.length_c   1.000
_cell.angle_alpha   90.00
_cell.angle_beta   90.00
_cell.angle_gamma   90.00
#
_symmetry.space_group_name_H-M   'P 1'
#
loop_
_entity.id
_entity.type
_entity.pdbx_description
1 polymer ?
#
loop_
_entity_poly.entity_id
_entity_poly.type
_entity_poly.pdbx_seq_one_letter_code
_entity_poly.pdbx_strand_id
1 'polypeptide(L)'
;MKCPGFNRAVFAAGWLIFVAVLPSAAMHSLQQSGAIVADAAMRSDMDAVRNLLRGGADANASQGDGMSALHWAAQNGDSNIAEALIYAGANLEATTRLGGYTPLHLAARAGRGQVARTLIVSGANVDAPTTTGEVTPLHFAAGSGDVEAVKVLLEHGASANAREAQWGQTPLMFAAAKNRNSTVRELLLAGADPLITAKVVDISAREEMDRADQRDGSSAGATLALAQQSRSCPVNDVRCLAQVSASRERDAVAPAKEGQQQVAPTGFAERERLLGTTEIDPLSYADLVSKQGGLTALLLAAREGHQEAVESLLAGGADIDQVSVGDHTSSILMAAINGHFDLMLNLLDNGADPTIASDAGATPLYGVLNTHWQPKTRHPQPTDYRQQEASYLAAMTSLLEAGADVNARLNRPLWYTTYNNDLLRTERTGATAFWRAAYATDIDAMRLLLSYGADPTIPTVRGPSRSRFNPERLDPSGLPPVPLGGPAVYPIHAASGAGYGQGFAANAHRHVPDSWLATVRFLVEELGAEVNVRDVNGYNAIHHAAARGDNELILYLVERGGDVTAVSRRGQTTVDMANGPVQRTQPFPATIALLERLGAKNNHNCVSC
;
A
#
# COMPACT_ATOMS: atom_id res chain seq x y z
N MET A 1 49.79 -11.92 15.08
CA MET A 1 50.60 -12.63 16.10
C MET A 1 50.43 -14.13 15.90
N LYS A 2 51.52 -14.82 15.88
CA LYS A 2 51.86 -16.19 15.53
C LYS A 2 51.10 -17.28 16.29
N CYS A 3 50.90 -18.42 15.57
CA CYS A 3 50.66 -19.78 16.10
C CYS A 3 51.69 -20.19 17.18
N PRO A 4 51.52 -21.33 17.91
CA PRO A 4 51.88 -22.67 17.43
C PRO A 4 50.88 -23.74 17.91
N GLY A 5 50.64 -24.91 17.33
CA GLY A 5 51.50 -25.98 16.83
C GLY A 5 51.87 -27.01 17.89
N PHE A 6 51.30 -28.23 17.90
CA PHE A 6 52.01 -29.40 18.38
C PHE A 6 51.55 -30.71 17.72
N ASN A 7 52.47 -31.58 17.59
CA ASN A 7 52.69 -32.67 16.68
C ASN A 7 52.56 -34.04 17.36
N ARG A 8 52.36 -35.12 16.55
CA ARG A 8 52.85 -36.52 16.67
C ARG A 8 52.06 -37.43 17.66
N ALA A 9 51.89 -38.69 17.44
CA ALA A 9 52.33 -39.67 16.42
C ALA A 9 51.62 -41.03 16.68
N VAL A 10 51.40 -41.77 15.58
CA VAL A 10 51.63 -43.21 15.37
C VAL A 10 50.96 -44.23 16.30
N PHE A 11 50.06 -45.08 15.74
CA PHE A 11 50.28 -46.55 15.67
C PHE A 11 49.42 -47.20 14.59
N ALA A 12 50.08 -48.02 13.79
CA ALA A 12 49.53 -48.80 12.71
C ALA A 12 48.91 -50.12 13.21
N ALA A 13 47.78 -50.51 12.63
CA ALA A 13 47.39 -51.92 12.54
C ALA A 13 46.51 -52.07 11.27
N GLY A 14 47.02 -52.81 10.33
CA GLY A 14 46.38 -53.05 9.05
C GLY A 14 45.18 -53.97 9.12
N TRP A 15 44.16 -53.58 8.34
CA TRP A 15 43.17 -54.51 7.80
C TRP A 15 43.00 -54.24 6.32
N LEU A 16 43.46 -55.16 5.48
CA LEU A 16 43.21 -55.22 4.05
C LEU A 16 41.69 -55.50 3.83
N ILE A 17 40.94 -54.43 3.54
CA ILE A 17 39.61 -54.56 2.99
C ILE A 17 39.78 -54.37 1.47
N PHE A 18 39.54 -55.46 0.71
CA PHE A 18 39.42 -55.48 -0.74
C PHE A 18 38.16 -54.61 -1.10
N VAL A 19 38.36 -53.32 -1.40
CA VAL A 19 37.35 -52.52 -2.05
C VAL A 19 37.42 -52.85 -3.52
N ALA A 20 36.45 -53.64 -4.00
CA ALA A 20 36.20 -53.79 -5.44
C ALA A 20 35.91 -52.41 -6.03
N VAL A 21 36.87 -51.82 -6.72
CA VAL A 21 36.68 -50.64 -7.55
C VAL A 21 35.81 -51.04 -8.74
N LEU A 22 34.51 -50.89 -8.58
CA LEU A 22 33.61 -50.86 -9.73
C LEU A 22 34.00 -49.64 -10.59
N PRO A 23 34.11 -49.80 -11.92
CA PRO A 23 34.51 -48.68 -12.77
C PRO A 23 33.50 -47.56 -12.67
N SER A 24 33.99 -46.34 -12.40
CA SER A 24 33.22 -45.10 -12.22
C SER A 24 32.33 -44.76 -13.45
N ALA A 25 32.47 -45.47 -14.57
CA ALA A 25 31.58 -45.40 -15.73
C ALA A 25 30.16 -45.93 -15.47
N ALA A 26 29.98 -46.87 -14.52
CA ALA A 26 28.67 -47.44 -14.21
C ALA A 26 27.86 -46.53 -13.23
N MET A 27 28.50 -45.69 -12.44
CA MET A 27 27.82 -44.72 -11.59
C MET A 27 27.38 -43.45 -12.35
N HIS A 28 28.04 -43.09 -13.46
CA HIS A 28 27.60 -41.98 -14.29
C HIS A 28 26.39 -42.35 -15.18
N SER A 29 26.18 -43.64 -15.48
CA SER A 29 25.02 -44.06 -16.27
C SER A 29 23.73 -44.21 -15.45
N LEU A 30 23.80 -44.31 -14.11
CA LEU A 30 22.65 -44.33 -13.22
C LEU A 30 22.13 -42.93 -12.81
N GLN A 31 22.91 -41.90 -13.08
CA GLN A 31 22.52 -40.50 -12.83
C GLN A 31 22.07 -39.77 -14.09
N GLN A 32 22.17 -40.38 -15.26
CA GLN A 32 21.73 -39.89 -16.57
C GLN A 32 20.39 -40.48 -17.07
N SER A 33 19.66 -41.23 -16.26
CA SER A 33 18.28 -41.63 -16.57
C SER A 33 17.28 -40.50 -16.32
N GLY A 34 17.73 -39.29 -16.48
CA GLY A 34 16.95 -38.08 -16.30
C GLY A 34 16.18 -37.71 -17.55
N ALA A 35 15.63 -36.56 -17.58
CA ALA A 35 14.73 -36.02 -18.57
C ALA A 35 15.42 -35.64 -19.90
N ILE A 36 16.14 -36.59 -20.55
CA ILE A 36 16.92 -36.29 -21.79
C ILE A 36 16.04 -35.75 -22.92
N VAL A 37 14.77 -36.19 -22.99
CA VAL A 37 13.79 -35.66 -23.95
C VAL A 37 13.42 -34.22 -23.56
N ALA A 38 13.26 -33.91 -22.26
CA ALA A 38 13.01 -32.56 -21.79
C ALA A 38 14.20 -31.63 -22.04
N ASP A 39 15.43 -32.13 -21.86
CA ASP A 39 16.64 -31.36 -22.17
C ASP A 39 16.77 -31.04 -23.66
N ALA A 40 16.38 -31.95 -24.55
CA ALA A 40 16.34 -31.74 -26.00
C ALA A 40 15.23 -30.71 -26.37
N ALA A 41 14.03 -30.88 -25.81
CA ALA A 41 12.91 -29.93 -26.00
C ALA A 41 13.22 -28.54 -25.47
N MET A 42 13.93 -28.40 -24.34
CA MET A 42 14.39 -27.14 -23.80
C MET A 42 15.27 -26.36 -24.80
N ARG A 43 16.06 -27.06 -25.60
CA ARG A 43 16.91 -26.47 -26.64
C ARG A 43 16.21 -26.32 -27.99
N SER A 44 14.93 -26.68 -28.08
CA SER A 44 14.17 -26.74 -29.36
C SER A 44 14.80 -27.65 -30.41
N ASP A 45 15.50 -28.71 -29.98
CA ASP A 45 16.18 -29.66 -30.86
C ASP A 45 15.22 -30.78 -31.29
N MET A 46 14.49 -30.54 -32.39
CA MET A 46 13.49 -31.47 -32.93
C MET A 46 14.11 -32.80 -33.36
N ASP A 47 15.31 -32.80 -33.92
CA ASP A 47 15.95 -34.03 -34.39
C ASP A 47 16.38 -34.91 -33.21
N ALA A 48 16.94 -34.29 -32.15
CA ALA A 48 17.25 -35.00 -30.92
C ALA A 48 15.98 -35.55 -30.27
N VAL A 49 14.90 -34.78 -30.17
CA VAL A 49 13.62 -35.24 -29.62
C VAL A 49 13.10 -36.48 -30.40
N ARG A 50 13.05 -36.41 -31.75
CA ARG A 50 12.61 -37.51 -32.58
C ARG A 50 13.46 -38.77 -32.42
N ASN A 51 14.77 -38.61 -32.37
CA ASN A 51 15.70 -39.72 -32.25
C ASN A 51 15.57 -40.40 -30.87
N LEU A 52 15.43 -39.61 -29.80
CA LEU A 52 15.24 -40.10 -28.45
C LEU A 52 13.91 -40.86 -28.33
N LEU A 53 12.82 -40.31 -28.85
CA LEU A 53 11.49 -40.96 -28.82
C LEU A 53 11.48 -42.28 -29.64
N ARG A 54 12.13 -42.33 -30.83
CA ARG A 54 12.30 -43.57 -31.62
C ARG A 54 13.14 -44.60 -30.88
N GLY A 55 14.10 -44.15 -30.07
CA GLY A 55 14.89 -45.00 -29.20
C GLY A 55 14.17 -45.51 -27.96
N GLY A 56 12.89 -45.17 -27.76
CA GLY A 56 12.09 -45.60 -26.62
C GLY A 56 12.32 -44.79 -25.35
N ALA A 57 12.88 -43.57 -25.45
CA ALA A 57 13.00 -42.69 -24.30
C ALA A 57 11.62 -42.20 -23.81
N ASP A 58 11.45 -42.10 -22.51
CA ASP A 58 10.18 -41.70 -21.89
C ASP A 58 9.87 -40.22 -22.18
N ALA A 59 8.77 -39.94 -22.91
CA ALA A 59 8.28 -38.61 -23.22
C ALA A 59 7.80 -37.84 -21.96
N ASN A 60 7.51 -38.58 -20.88
CA ASN A 60 7.00 -38.02 -19.61
C ASN A 60 8.07 -37.81 -18.55
N ALA A 61 9.31 -38.20 -18.79
CA ALA A 61 10.40 -37.93 -17.88
C ALA A 61 10.57 -36.42 -17.67
N SER A 62 10.55 -36.00 -16.41
CA SER A 62 10.64 -34.59 -16.03
C SER A 62 11.96 -34.26 -15.36
N GLN A 63 12.39 -33.02 -15.51
CA GLN A 63 13.53 -32.42 -14.79
C GLN A 63 13.22 -32.26 -13.29
N GLY A 64 14.22 -31.89 -12.50
CA GLY A 64 14.10 -31.78 -11.06
C GLY A 64 13.03 -30.76 -10.56
N ASP A 65 12.64 -29.82 -11.38
CA ASP A 65 11.56 -28.83 -11.16
C ASP A 65 10.18 -29.30 -11.63
N GLY A 66 10.10 -30.51 -12.21
CA GLY A 66 8.87 -31.07 -12.77
C GLY A 66 8.62 -30.70 -14.23
N MET A 67 9.53 -29.95 -14.88
CA MET A 67 9.40 -29.62 -16.30
C MET A 67 9.59 -30.84 -17.16
N SER A 68 8.55 -31.27 -17.89
CA SER A 68 8.62 -32.32 -18.93
C SER A 68 8.99 -31.70 -20.29
N ALA A 69 9.25 -32.57 -21.28
CA ALA A 69 9.51 -32.11 -22.64
C ALA A 69 8.35 -31.29 -23.22
N LEU A 70 7.10 -31.66 -22.89
CA LEU A 70 5.91 -30.96 -23.37
C LEU A 70 5.77 -29.57 -22.71
N HIS A 71 6.21 -29.40 -21.47
CA HIS A 71 6.28 -28.07 -20.85
C HIS A 71 7.25 -27.14 -21.60
N TRP A 72 8.42 -27.64 -21.97
CA TRP A 72 9.40 -26.85 -22.72
C TRP A 72 8.93 -26.52 -24.13
N ALA A 73 8.36 -27.49 -24.85
CA ALA A 73 7.75 -27.25 -26.16
C ALA A 73 6.65 -26.18 -26.08
N ALA A 74 5.83 -26.22 -25.02
CA ALA A 74 4.78 -25.24 -24.77
C ALA A 74 5.34 -23.85 -24.49
N GLN A 75 6.34 -23.75 -23.64
CA GLN A 75 6.97 -22.46 -23.29
C GLN A 75 7.71 -21.84 -24.47
N ASN A 76 8.44 -22.65 -25.25
CA ASN A 76 9.21 -22.18 -26.40
C ASN A 76 8.31 -21.85 -27.61
N GLY A 77 7.11 -22.45 -27.70
CA GLY A 77 6.23 -22.28 -28.85
C GLY A 77 6.48 -23.31 -29.97
N ASP A 78 7.12 -24.45 -29.66
CA ASP A 78 7.52 -25.45 -30.61
C ASP A 78 6.38 -26.44 -30.94
N SER A 79 5.46 -26.04 -31.82
CA SER A 79 4.28 -26.84 -32.18
C SER A 79 4.66 -28.23 -32.72
N ASN A 80 5.70 -28.32 -33.57
CA ASN A 80 6.16 -29.59 -34.11
C ASN A 80 6.68 -30.56 -33.03
N ILE A 81 7.41 -29.99 -32.03
CA ILE A 81 7.91 -30.81 -30.90
C ILE A 81 6.71 -31.23 -30.04
N ALA A 82 5.78 -30.30 -29.75
CA ALA A 82 4.57 -30.60 -28.98
C ALA A 82 3.76 -31.72 -29.64
N GLU A 83 3.50 -31.66 -30.95
CA GLU A 83 2.80 -32.72 -31.72
C GLU A 83 3.51 -34.07 -31.63
N ALA A 84 4.85 -34.08 -31.82
CA ALA A 84 5.64 -35.30 -31.73
C ALA A 84 5.58 -35.93 -30.33
N LEU A 85 5.62 -35.11 -29.27
CA LEU A 85 5.53 -35.55 -27.89
C LEU A 85 4.12 -36.09 -27.57
N ILE A 86 3.08 -35.40 -28.02
CA ILE A 86 1.69 -35.83 -27.85
C ILE A 86 1.46 -37.19 -28.55
N TYR A 87 1.95 -37.32 -29.77
CA TYR A 87 1.89 -38.59 -30.51
C TYR A 87 2.62 -39.73 -29.78
N ALA A 88 3.71 -39.41 -29.07
CA ALA A 88 4.45 -40.38 -28.25
C ALA A 88 3.80 -40.61 -26.86
N GLY A 89 2.63 -40.08 -26.58
CA GLY A 89 1.90 -40.28 -25.33
C GLY A 89 2.35 -39.39 -24.19
N ALA A 90 2.84 -38.19 -24.49
CA ALA A 90 3.14 -37.19 -23.45
C ALA A 90 1.87 -36.81 -22.67
N ASN A 91 1.99 -36.70 -21.33
CA ASN A 91 0.91 -36.35 -20.45
C ASN A 91 0.60 -34.84 -20.56
N LEU A 92 -0.60 -34.53 -21.07
CA LEU A 92 -1.08 -33.15 -21.23
C LEU A 92 -1.29 -32.43 -19.89
N GLU A 93 -1.57 -33.20 -18.83
CA GLU A 93 -1.84 -32.69 -17.47
C GLU A 93 -0.64 -32.86 -16.52
N ALA A 94 0.56 -33.13 -17.04
CA ALA A 94 1.75 -33.12 -16.22
C ALA A 94 1.91 -31.72 -15.56
N THR A 95 2.33 -31.70 -14.29
CA THR A 95 2.46 -30.44 -13.54
C THR A 95 3.88 -30.19 -13.07
N THR A 96 4.28 -28.94 -13.08
CA THR A 96 5.55 -28.51 -12.47
C THR A 96 5.48 -28.59 -10.94
N ARG A 97 6.63 -28.80 -10.28
CA ARG A 97 6.71 -28.89 -8.81
C ARG A 97 6.38 -27.58 -8.10
N LEU A 98 6.72 -26.44 -8.70
CA LEU A 98 6.41 -25.13 -8.19
C LEU A 98 5.26 -24.53 -8.99
N GLY A 99 4.15 -24.24 -8.31
CA GLY A 99 2.97 -23.62 -8.90
C GLY A 99 2.00 -24.56 -9.60
N GLY A 100 2.39 -25.82 -9.90
CA GLY A 100 1.49 -26.79 -10.54
C GLY A 100 1.07 -26.40 -11.96
N TYR A 101 1.99 -25.83 -12.74
CA TYR A 101 1.70 -25.41 -14.12
C TYR A 101 1.63 -26.63 -15.06
N THR A 102 0.57 -26.73 -15.83
CA THR A 102 0.49 -27.69 -16.97
C THR A 102 1.18 -27.07 -18.20
N PRO A 103 1.48 -27.89 -19.25
CA PRO A 103 1.97 -27.35 -20.52
C PRO A 103 1.08 -26.24 -21.09
N LEU A 104 -0.25 -26.36 -20.95
CA LEU A 104 -1.19 -25.36 -21.42
C LEU A 104 -1.05 -24.03 -20.66
N HIS A 105 -0.78 -24.05 -19.36
CA HIS A 105 -0.48 -22.83 -18.60
C HIS A 105 0.78 -22.13 -19.12
N LEU A 106 1.83 -22.89 -19.46
CA LEU A 106 3.07 -22.31 -19.97
C LEU A 106 2.91 -21.74 -21.38
N ALA A 107 2.17 -22.45 -22.26
CA ALA A 107 1.82 -21.93 -23.58
C ALA A 107 1.04 -20.63 -23.48
N ALA A 108 0.02 -20.57 -22.65
CA ALA A 108 -0.81 -19.40 -22.41
C ALA A 108 0.01 -18.22 -21.83
N ARG A 109 0.84 -18.47 -20.83
CA ARG A 109 1.71 -17.48 -20.20
C ARG A 109 2.75 -16.89 -21.15
N ALA A 110 3.30 -17.74 -22.03
CA ALA A 110 4.30 -17.33 -23.00
C ALA A 110 3.69 -16.74 -24.29
N GLY A 111 2.36 -16.66 -24.42
CA GLY A 111 1.69 -16.16 -25.62
C GLY A 111 1.93 -17.07 -26.82
N ARG A 112 1.75 -18.39 -26.66
CA ARG A 112 1.97 -19.39 -27.70
C ARG A 112 0.65 -20.00 -28.18
N GLY A 113 -0.20 -19.16 -28.80
CA GLY A 113 -1.55 -19.54 -29.21
C GLY A 113 -1.60 -20.81 -30.06
N GLN A 114 -0.66 -21.00 -31.00
CA GLN A 114 -0.59 -22.19 -31.84
C GLN A 114 -0.36 -23.47 -31.03
N VAL A 115 0.57 -23.46 -30.06
CA VAL A 115 0.81 -24.63 -29.19
C VAL A 115 -0.35 -24.84 -28.24
N ALA A 116 -0.96 -23.73 -27.71
CA ALA A 116 -2.18 -23.84 -26.92
C ALA A 116 -3.29 -24.54 -27.70
N ARG A 117 -3.49 -24.20 -28.96
CA ARG A 117 -4.44 -24.89 -29.87
C ARG A 117 -4.11 -26.38 -29.98
N THR A 118 -2.85 -26.72 -30.25
CA THR A 118 -2.42 -28.13 -30.36
C THR A 118 -2.73 -28.91 -29.08
N LEU A 119 -2.42 -28.35 -27.91
CA LEU A 119 -2.70 -28.98 -26.62
C LEU A 119 -4.20 -29.17 -26.37
N ILE A 120 -5.00 -28.15 -26.62
CA ILE A 120 -6.46 -28.16 -26.39
C ILE A 120 -7.16 -29.16 -27.32
N VAL A 121 -6.84 -29.15 -28.62
CA VAL A 121 -7.40 -30.11 -29.59
C VAL A 121 -7.00 -31.54 -29.24
N SER A 122 -5.85 -31.73 -28.59
CA SER A 122 -5.40 -33.05 -28.11
C SER A 122 -6.02 -33.46 -26.77
N GLY A 123 -6.89 -32.65 -26.18
CA GLY A 123 -7.66 -32.97 -24.98
C GLY A 123 -7.10 -32.40 -23.67
N ALA A 124 -6.22 -31.40 -23.72
CA ALA A 124 -5.80 -30.71 -22.50
C ALA A 124 -6.98 -29.98 -21.81
N ASN A 125 -7.02 -30.03 -20.48
CA ASN A 125 -8.06 -29.35 -19.70
C ASN A 125 -7.90 -27.84 -19.79
N VAL A 126 -8.87 -27.16 -20.41
CA VAL A 126 -8.86 -25.71 -20.65
C VAL A 126 -8.97 -24.87 -19.37
N ASP A 127 -9.59 -25.41 -18.31
CA ASP A 127 -9.79 -24.78 -17.02
C ASP A 127 -8.92 -25.41 -15.91
N ALA A 128 -7.83 -26.14 -16.27
CA ALA A 128 -6.92 -26.69 -15.28
C ALA A 128 -6.47 -25.60 -14.29
N PRO A 129 -6.64 -25.81 -12.97
CA PRO A 129 -6.18 -24.82 -11.99
C PRO A 129 -4.71 -25.05 -11.63
N THR A 130 -3.95 -23.99 -11.41
CA THR A 130 -2.64 -24.09 -10.75
C THR A 130 -2.79 -24.50 -9.28
N THR A 131 -1.79 -25.17 -8.69
CA THR A 131 -1.80 -25.52 -7.27
C THR A 131 -1.66 -24.30 -6.35
N THR A 132 -1.11 -23.21 -6.86
CA THR A 132 -0.95 -21.96 -6.14
C THR A 132 -1.89 -20.92 -6.74
N GLY A 133 -2.98 -20.62 -6.03
CA GLY A 133 -3.92 -19.57 -6.41
C GLY A 133 -5.00 -19.97 -7.42
N GLU A 134 -5.08 -21.25 -7.84
CA GLU A 134 -6.13 -21.74 -8.77
C GLU A 134 -6.25 -20.91 -10.06
N VAL A 135 -5.12 -20.41 -10.56
CA VAL A 135 -5.07 -19.61 -11.79
C VAL A 135 -5.26 -20.51 -12.99
N THR A 136 -6.20 -20.21 -13.89
CA THR A 136 -6.47 -21.01 -15.10
C THR A 136 -5.60 -20.55 -16.28
N PRO A 137 -5.44 -21.36 -17.35
CA PRO A 137 -4.75 -20.97 -18.57
C PRO A 137 -5.27 -19.65 -19.16
N LEU A 138 -6.59 -19.39 -19.07
CA LEU A 138 -7.19 -18.17 -19.60
C LEU A 138 -6.72 -16.89 -18.87
N HIS A 139 -6.46 -16.95 -17.57
CA HIS A 139 -5.85 -15.82 -16.85
C HIS A 139 -4.47 -15.47 -17.41
N PHE A 140 -3.64 -16.49 -17.68
CA PHE A 140 -2.31 -16.30 -18.24
C PHE A 140 -2.35 -15.79 -19.68
N ALA A 141 -3.22 -16.37 -20.53
CA ALA A 141 -3.42 -15.90 -21.89
C ALA A 141 -3.90 -14.45 -21.93
N ALA A 142 -4.84 -14.10 -21.06
CA ALA A 142 -5.35 -12.73 -20.90
C ALA A 142 -4.23 -11.76 -20.52
N GLY A 143 -3.42 -12.13 -19.53
CA GLY A 143 -2.29 -11.31 -19.08
C GLY A 143 -1.13 -11.22 -20.08
N SER A 144 -0.91 -12.26 -20.92
CA SER A 144 0.10 -12.23 -21.99
C SER A 144 -0.29 -11.28 -23.12
N GLY A 145 -1.60 -11.18 -23.41
CA GLY A 145 -2.14 -10.40 -24.52
C GLY A 145 -2.21 -11.19 -25.85
N ASP A 146 -2.00 -12.51 -25.81
CA ASP A 146 -2.12 -13.37 -26.98
C ASP A 146 -3.60 -13.64 -27.29
N VAL A 147 -4.10 -12.92 -28.28
CA VAL A 147 -5.50 -13.00 -28.74
C VAL A 147 -5.84 -14.38 -29.27
N GLU A 148 -4.89 -15.07 -29.93
CA GLU A 148 -5.15 -16.41 -30.48
C GLU A 148 -5.33 -17.42 -29.32
N ALA A 149 -4.46 -17.41 -28.33
CA ALA A 149 -4.59 -18.29 -27.17
C ALA A 149 -5.92 -18.04 -26.42
N VAL A 150 -6.31 -16.76 -26.25
CA VAL A 150 -7.58 -16.40 -25.62
C VAL A 150 -8.76 -16.94 -26.41
N LYS A 151 -8.80 -16.71 -27.74
CA LYS A 151 -9.88 -17.22 -28.62
C LYS A 151 -10.00 -18.74 -28.54
N VAL A 152 -8.90 -19.44 -28.69
CA VAL A 152 -8.90 -20.91 -28.68
C VAL A 152 -9.40 -21.44 -27.33
N LEU A 153 -8.97 -20.88 -26.21
CA LEU A 153 -9.44 -21.28 -24.89
C LEU A 153 -10.96 -21.06 -24.75
N LEU A 154 -11.45 -19.90 -25.15
CA LEU A 154 -12.87 -19.56 -25.08
C LEU A 154 -13.73 -20.42 -26.02
N GLU A 155 -13.27 -20.67 -27.25
CA GLU A 155 -13.94 -21.57 -28.23
C GLU A 155 -14.11 -23.00 -27.70
N HIS A 156 -13.19 -23.46 -26.82
CA HIS A 156 -13.24 -24.80 -26.21
C HIS A 156 -13.82 -24.79 -24.79
N GLY A 157 -14.51 -23.70 -24.40
CA GLY A 157 -15.32 -23.65 -23.19
C GLY A 157 -14.60 -23.20 -21.92
N ALA A 158 -13.42 -22.58 -22.05
CA ALA A 158 -12.80 -21.94 -20.88
C ALA A 158 -13.72 -20.89 -20.26
N SER A 159 -13.79 -20.87 -18.93
CA SER A 159 -14.66 -19.93 -18.20
C SER A 159 -14.13 -18.52 -18.28
N ALA A 160 -14.83 -17.61 -19.03
CA ALA A 160 -14.46 -16.21 -19.16
C ALA A 160 -14.46 -15.44 -17.83
N ASN A 161 -15.25 -15.92 -16.86
CA ASN A 161 -15.43 -15.31 -15.54
C ASN A 161 -14.79 -16.15 -14.39
N ALA A 162 -13.86 -17.07 -14.74
CA ALA A 162 -13.11 -17.81 -13.72
C ALA A 162 -12.44 -16.83 -12.74
N ARG A 163 -12.41 -17.20 -11.45
CA ARG A 163 -11.81 -16.36 -10.38
C ARG A 163 -10.66 -17.11 -9.75
N GLU A 164 -9.45 -16.54 -9.78
CA GLU A 164 -8.33 -17.13 -9.06
C GLU A 164 -8.54 -17.04 -7.53
N ALA A 165 -7.92 -17.94 -6.77
CA ALA A 165 -8.25 -18.11 -5.35
C ALA A 165 -7.66 -17.03 -4.44
N GLN A 166 -6.54 -16.40 -4.79
CA GLN A 166 -5.82 -15.49 -3.92
C GLN A 166 -6.54 -14.13 -3.79
N TRP A 167 -6.82 -13.50 -4.92
CA TRP A 167 -7.42 -12.15 -4.98
C TRP A 167 -8.81 -12.14 -5.62
N GLY A 168 -9.29 -13.26 -6.13
CA GLY A 168 -10.58 -13.38 -6.81
C GLY A 168 -10.62 -12.62 -8.13
N GLN A 169 -9.47 -12.41 -8.76
CA GLN A 169 -9.38 -11.70 -10.03
C GLN A 169 -9.83 -12.61 -11.19
N THR A 170 -10.40 -11.99 -12.24
CA THR A 170 -10.84 -12.64 -13.46
C THR A 170 -9.81 -12.48 -14.59
N PRO A 171 -9.88 -13.27 -15.68
CA PRO A 171 -9.06 -13.05 -16.87
C PRO A 171 -9.17 -11.61 -17.42
N LEU A 172 -10.37 -11.02 -17.38
CA LEU A 172 -10.59 -9.63 -17.80
C LEU A 172 -9.77 -8.64 -16.96
N MET A 173 -9.68 -8.85 -15.67
CA MET A 173 -8.85 -8.04 -14.77
C MET A 173 -7.35 -8.17 -15.07
N PHE A 174 -6.88 -9.38 -15.41
CA PHE A 174 -5.50 -9.61 -15.83
C PHE A 174 -5.15 -8.89 -17.13
N ALA A 175 -6.08 -8.89 -18.10
CA ALA A 175 -5.91 -8.17 -19.37
C ALA A 175 -5.91 -6.65 -19.16
N ALA A 176 -6.86 -6.13 -18.38
CA ALA A 176 -7.03 -4.71 -18.10
C ALA A 176 -5.81 -4.12 -17.36
N ALA A 177 -5.33 -4.81 -16.31
CA ALA A 177 -4.16 -4.39 -15.53
C ALA A 177 -2.84 -4.36 -16.34
N LYS A 178 -2.81 -4.95 -17.54
CA LYS A 178 -1.62 -4.98 -18.41
C LYS A 178 -1.83 -4.31 -19.78
N ASN A 179 -2.87 -3.52 -19.92
CA ASN A 179 -3.24 -2.84 -21.16
C ASN A 179 -3.34 -3.78 -22.38
N ARG A 180 -3.95 -4.96 -22.19
CA ARG A 180 -4.14 -5.93 -23.27
C ARG A 180 -5.46 -5.68 -24.00
N ASN A 181 -5.58 -4.51 -24.59
CA ASN A 181 -6.82 -3.98 -25.17
C ASN A 181 -7.53 -4.97 -26.12
N SER A 182 -6.81 -5.57 -27.07
CA SER A 182 -7.40 -6.56 -27.99
C SER A 182 -7.95 -7.77 -27.24
N THR A 183 -7.26 -8.22 -26.19
CA THR A 183 -7.70 -9.33 -25.32
C THR A 183 -8.89 -8.94 -24.45
N VAL A 184 -8.93 -7.69 -23.94
CA VAL A 184 -10.10 -7.14 -23.23
C VAL A 184 -11.34 -7.25 -24.10
N ARG A 185 -11.26 -6.81 -25.37
CA ARG A 185 -12.39 -6.91 -26.30
C ARG A 185 -12.84 -8.35 -26.58
N GLU A 186 -11.91 -9.27 -26.79
CA GLU A 186 -12.26 -10.68 -27.03
C GLU A 186 -12.94 -11.32 -25.81
N LEU A 187 -12.44 -11.02 -24.59
CA LEU A 187 -13.06 -11.53 -23.36
C LEU A 187 -14.49 -10.96 -23.19
N LEU A 188 -14.69 -9.66 -23.43
CA LEU A 188 -16.02 -9.04 -23.37
C LEU A 188 -16.98 -9.64 -24.41
N LEU A 189 -16.53 -9.84 -25.66
CA LEU A 189 -17.31 -10.53 -26.70
C LEU A 189 -17.69 -11.96 -26.32
N ALA A 190 -16.86 -12.64 -25.54
CA ALA A 190 -17.14 -13.98 -25.04
C ALA A 190 -17.97 -14.00 -23.74
N GLY A 191 -18.50 -12.85 -23.30
CA GLY A 191 -19.36 -12.75 -22.12
C GLY A 191 -18.61 -12.61 -20.78
N ALA A 192 -17.38 -12.12 -20.81
CA ALA A 192 -16.73 -11.69 -19.56
C ALA A 192 -17.50 -10.52 -18.96
N ASP A 193 -17.83 -10.64 -17.68
CA ASP A 193 -18.57 -9.61 -16.94
C ASP A 193 -17.63 -8.55 -16.38
N PRO A 194 -17.70 -7.29 -16.87
CA PRO A 194 -16.83 -6.21 -16.41
C PRO A 194 -17.16 -5.71 -14.99
N LEU A 195 -18.34 -6.07 -14.44
CA LEU A 195 -18.80 -5.61 -13.13
C LEU A 195 -18.31 -6.51 -11.98
N ILE A 196 -17.70 -7.64 -12.28
CA ILE A 196 -17.11 -8.50 -11.25
C ILE A 196 -16.03 -7.73 -10.48
N THR A 197 -16.07 -7.84 -9.15
CA THR A 197 -15.08 -7.26 -8.24
C THR A 197 -14.11 -8.30 -7.70
N ALA A 198 -12.86 -7.95 -7.53
CA ALA A 198 -11.86 -8.73 -6.82
C ALA A 198 -12.24 -8.90 -5.33
N LYS A 199 -11.51 -9.76 -4.60
CA LYS A 199 -11.72 -9.92 -3.15
C LYS A 199 -11.40 -8.64 -2.39
N VAL A 200 -12.13 -8.45 -1.29
CA VAL A 200 -11.85 -7.42 -0.29
C VAL A 200 -11.05 -8.04 0.85
N VAL A 201 -10.02 -7.35 1.30
CA VAL A 201 -9.24 -7.71 2.48
C VAL A 201 -9.54 -6.70 3.58
N ASP A 202 -10.08 -7.18 4.71
CA ASP A 202 -10.26 -6.37 5.91
C ASP A 202 -8.95 -6.37 6.69
N ILE A 203 -8.24 -5.23 6.62
CA ILE A 203 -6.92 -5.07 7.24
C ILE A 203 -7.05 -4.97 8.76
N SER A 204 -8.12 -4.32 9.26
CA SER A 204 -8.37 -4.19 10.69
C SER A 204 -8.65 -5.56 11.34
N ALA A 205 -9.52 -6.36 10.73
CA ALA A 205 -9.80 -7.70 11.21
C ALA A 205 -8.56 -8.61 11.16
N ARG A 206 -7.74 -8.49 10.11
CA ARG A 206 -6.49 -9.25 9.99
C ARG A 206 -5.49 -8.86 11.08
N GLU A 207 -5.31 -7.56 11.36
CA GLU A 207 -4.43 -7.11 12.45
C GLU A 207 -4.90 -7.62 13.82
N GLU A 208 -6.22 -7.68 14.05
CA GLU A 208 -6.78 -8.25 15.27
C GLU A 208 -6.48 -9.74 15.40
N MET A 209 -6.64 -10.51 14.32
CA MET A 209 -6.27 -11.94 14.29
C MET A 209 -4.78 -12.14 14.54
N ASP A 210 -3.91 -11.39 13.86
CA ASP A 210 -2.45 -11.49 14.04
C ASP A 210 -2.03 -11.15 15.49
N ARG A 211 -2.71 -10.20 16.14
CA ARG A 211 -2.49 -9.86 17.55
C ARG A 211 -2.97 -10.96 18.50
N ALA A 212 -4.10 -11.61 18.18
CA ALA A 212 -4.59 -12.75 18.95
C ALA A 212 -3.62 -13.93 18.88
N ASP A 213 -3.18 -14.29 17.68
CA ASP A 213 -2.20 -15.35 17.45
C ASP A 213 -0.86 -15.09 18.16
N GLN A 214 -0.40 -13.84 18.18
CA GLN A 214 0.81 -13.45 18.92
C GLN A 214 0.63 -13.60 20.42
N ARG A 215 -0.54 -13.30 20.98
CA ARG A 215 -0.83 -13.51 22.41
C ARG A 215 -0.86 -14.99 22.74
N ASP A 216 -1.52 -15.79 21.92
CA ASP A 216 -1.56 -17.26 22.10
C ASP A 216 -0.19 -17.89 21.89
N GLY A 217 0.56 -17.46 20.90
CA GLY A 217 1.95 -17.89 20.67
C GLY A 217 2.88 -17.52 21.83
N SER A 218 2.70 -16.33 22.44
CA SER A 218 3.47 -15.91 23.62
C SER A 218 3.11 -16.74 24.86
N SER A 219 1.85 -17.11 25.04
CA SER A 219 1.38 -17.98 26.14
C SER A 219 1.88 -19.42 25.95
N ALA A 220 1.87 -19.94 24.74
CA ALA A 220 2.44 -21.26 24.40
C ALA A 220 3.95 -21.28 24.58
N GLY A 221 4.66 -20.23 24.20
CA GLY A 221 6.09 -20.06 24.41
C GLY A 221 6.48 -20.02 25.89
N ALA A 222 5.72 -19.29 26.72
CA ALA A 222 5.88 -19.24 28.16
C ALA A 222 5.64 -20.62 28.82
N THR A 223 4.60 -21.33 28.37
CA THR A 223 4.29 -22.68 28.83
C THR A 223 5.40 -23.68 28.46
N LEU A 224 5.95 -23.55 27.24
CA LEU A 224 7.07 -24.38 26.76
C LEU A 224 8.37 -24.11 27.54
N ALA A 225 8.67 -22.84 27.84
CA ALA A 225 9.80 -22.41 28.65
C ALA A 225 9.70 -22.93 30.08
N LEU A 226 8.53 -22.87 30.71
CA LEU A 226 8.24 -23.45 32.04
C LEU A 226 8.36 -24.97 32.04
N ALA A 227 7.92 -25.65 30.97
CA ALA A 227 8.06 -27.09 30.82
C ALA A 227 9.54 -27.52 30.61
N GLN A 228 10.32 -26.71 29.91
CA GLN A 228 11.78 -26.93 29.78
C GLN A 228 12.50 -26.69 31.09
N GLN A 229 12.14 -25.67 31.87
CA GLN A 229 12.69 -25.36 33.16
C GLN A 229 12.39 -26.46 34.19
N SER A 230 11.21 -27.07 34.17
CA SER A 230 10.87 -28.22 35.00
C SER A 230 11.66 -29.50 34.67
N ARG A 231 12.05 -29.66 33.38
CA ARG A 231 12.89 -30.78 32.92
C ARG A 231 14.39 -30.61 33.29
N SER A 232 14.82 -29.39 33.56
CA SER A 232 16.21 -29.08 33.99
C SER A 232 16.42 -29.19 35.49
N CYS A 233 15.38 -29.40 36.31
CA CYS A 233 15.49 -29.66 37.71
C CYS A 233 16.11 -31.06 37.95
N PRO A 234 17.13 -31.21 38.84
CA PRO A 234 17.64 -32.52 39.27
C PRO A 234 16.51 -33.37 39.88
N VAL A 235 16.51 -34.67 39.59
CA VAL A 235 15.40 -35.61 39.89
C VAL A 235 14.95 -35.63 41.36
N ASN A 236 15.79 -35.14 42.29
CA ASN A 236 15.50 -35.12 43.73
C ASN A 236 15.56 -33.70 44.35
N ASP A 237 15.58 -32.64 43.58
CA ASP A 237 15.61 -31.27 44.11
C ASP A 237 14.18 -30.72 44.29
N VAL A 238 13.62 -30.99 45.48
CA VAL A 238 12.29 -30.56 45.91
C VAL A 238 12.15 -29.01 45.92
N ARG A 239 13.25 -28.27 46.12
CA ARG A 239 13.24 -26.79 46.11
C ARG A 239 13.11 -26.23 44.69
N CYS A 240 13.81 -26.83 43.73
CA CYS A 240 13.70 -26.45 42.33
C CYS A 240 12.27 -26.71 41.81
N LEU A 241 11.70 -27.87 42.11
CA LEU A 241 10.34 -28.22 41.71
C LEU A 241 9.28 -27.35 42.41
N ALA A 242 9.48 -26.97 43.70
CA ALA A 242 8.60 -26.07 44.41
C ALA A 242 8.65 -24.64 43.90
N GLN A 243 9.80 -24.15 43.39
CA GLN A 243 9.91 -22.84 42.75
C GLN A 243 9.19 -22.78 41.40
N VAL A 244 9.25 -23.86 40.60
CA VAL A 244 8.55 -23.99 39.34
C VAL A 244 7.03 -24.09 39.55
N SER A 245 6.56 -24.80 40.58
CA SER A 245 5.14 -24.88 40.94
C SER A 245 4.60 -23.55 41.49
N ALA A 246 5.36 -22.84 42.30
CA ALA A 246 4.99 -21.52 42.82
C ALA A 246 4.97 -20.42 41.71
N SER A 247 5.72 -20.60 40.62
CA SER A 247 5.62 -19.78 39.44
C SER A 247 4.31 -20.07 38.67
N ARG A 248 3.94 -21.35 38.53
CA ARG A 248 2.69 -21.79 37.94
C ARG A 248 1.45 -21.25 38.68
N GLU A 249 1.47 -21.23 40.01
CA GLU A 249 0.35 -20.70 40.79
C GLU A 249 0.22 -19.17 40.69
N ARG A 250 1.34 -18.45 40.59
CA ARG A 250 1.30 -16.98 40.39
C ARG A 250 0.77 -16.58 39.02
N ASP A 251 1.11 -17.34 37.98
CA ASP A 251 0.60 -17.07 36.61
C ASP A 251 -0.86 -17.54 36.42
N ALA A 252 -1.30 -18.52 37.22
CA ALA A 252 -2.68 -19.03 37.21
C ALA A 252 -3.67 -18.17 38.01
N VAL A 253 -3.20 -17.28 38.91
CA VAL A 253 -4.02 -16.41 39.77
C VAL A 253 -4.20 -14.99 39.20
N ALA A 254 -3.66 -14.71 38.03
CA ALA A 254 -4.08 -13.52 37.29
C ALA A 254 -5.56 -13.69 36.91
N PRO A 255 -6.50 -12.83 37.39
CA PRO A 255 -7.91 -13.00 37.10
C PRO A 255 -8.09 -12.95 35.59
N ALA A 256 -8.58 -14.04 35.02
CA ALA A 256 -9.17 -14.04 33.69
C ALA A 256 -10.29 -13.00 33.75
N LYS A 257 -10.09 -11.87 33.11
CA LYS A 257 -11.20 -10.96 32.84
C LYS A 257 -12.14 -11.75 31.95
N GLU A 258 -13.27 -12.15 32.52
CA GLU A 258 -14.37 -12.78 31.79
C GLU A 258 -14.59 -11.99 30.51
N GLY A 259 -14.34 -12.66 29.39
CA GLY A 259 -14.53 -12.08 28.08
C GLY A 259 -16.01 -11.86 27.85
N GLN A 260 -16.47 -10.64 28.07
CA GLN A 260 -17.60 -10.14 27.31
C GLN A 260 -17.11 -10.05 25.86
N GLN A 261 -17.59 -10.96 25.02
CA GLN A 261 -17.56 -10.81 23.57
C GLN A 261 -18.34 -9.52 23.22
N GLN A 262 -17.67 -8.39 23.31
CA GLN A 262 -18.16 -7.17 22.71
C GLN A 262 -17.81 -7.26 21.21
N VAL A 263 -18.83 -7.49 20.40
CA VAL A 263 -18.78 -7.23 18.96
C VAL A 263 -18.24 -5.82 18.80
N ALA A 264 -17.10 -5.66 18.17
CA ALA A 264 -16.50 -4.35 17.96
C ALA A 264 -17.50 -3.46 17.20
N PRO A 265 -17.75 -2.23 17.67
CA PRO A 265 -18.68 -1.33 17.01
C PRO A 265 -18.18 -1.00 15.60
N THR A 266 -19.04 -1.16 14.61
CA THR A 266 -18.71 -1.03 13.19
C THR A 266 -18.73 0.41 12.67
N GLY A 267 -18.96 1.40 13.52
CA GLY A 267 -19.01 2.82 13.13
C GLY A 267 -18.42 3.75 14.18
N PHE A 268 -17.84 4.84 13.72
CA PHE A 268 -17.21 5.87 14.56
C PHE A 268 -18.18 6.44 15.64
N ALA A 269 -19.42 6.79 15.22
CA ALA A 269 -20.45 7.32 16.10
C ALA A 269 -20.98 6.30 17.13
N GLU A 270 -20.93 5.01 16.82
CA GLU A 270 -21.40 3.93 17.69
C GLU A 270 -20.34 3.58 18.75
N ARG A 271 -19.06 3.71 18.40
CA ARG A 271 -17.93 3.56 19.33
C ARG A 271 -17.91 4.67 20.39
N GLU A 272 -18.21 5.92 19.99
CA GLU A 272 -18.33 7.07 20.89
C GLU A 272 -19.49 6.90 21.90
N ARG A 273 -20.61 6.33 21.45
CA ARG A 273 -21.80 6.09 22.28
C ARG A 273 -21.62 4.97 23.32
N LEU A 274 -20.77 3.95 23.00
CA LEU A 274 -20.53 2.80 23.87
C LEU A 274 -19.47 3.05 24.95
N LEU A 275 -18.50 3.93 24.70
CA LEU A 275 -17.38 4.13 25.61
C LEU A 275 -17.62 5.21 26.67
N GLY A 276 -18.63 6.07 26.51
CA GLY A 276 -18.98 7.12 27.51
C GLY A 276 -17.80 8.01 27.94
N THR A 277 -16.65 7.91 27.25
CA THR A 277 -15.43 8.63 27.52
C THR A 277 -15.07 9.49 26.32
N THR A 278 -14.64 10.71 26.56
CA THR A 278 -14.22 11.69 25.55
C THR A 278 -12.85 11.37 24.91
N GLU A 279 -12.23 10.26 25.26
CA GLU A 279 -10.92 9.83 24.73
C GLU A 279 -11.10 8.61 23.83
N ILE A 280 -11.10 8.84 22.52
CA ILE A 280 -11.02 7.79 21.50
C ILE A 280 -9.56 7.65 21.11
N ASP A 281 -9.03 6.42 21.13
CA ASP A 281 -7.69 6.13 20.62
C ASP A 281 -7.56 6.55 19.14
N PRO A 282 -6.42 7.12 18.73
CA PRO A 282 -6.19 7.42 17.33
C PRO A 282 -6.26 6.13 16.51
N LEU A 283 -6.75 6.27 15.29
CA LEU A 283 -6.83 5.16 14.34
C LEU A 283 -5.44 4.49 14.22
N SER A 284 -5.39 3.17 14.36
CA SER A 284 -4.22 2.38 13.97
C SER A 284 -4.02 2.49 12.45
N TYR A 285 -2.88 2.01 11.95
CA TYR A 285 -2.70 1.94 10.50
C TYR A 285 -3.77 1.05 9.83
N ALA A 286 -4.08 -0.06 10.47
CA ALA A 286 -5.12 -0.95 9.99
C ALA A 286 -6.50 -0.28 9.96
N ASP A 287 -6.86 0.47 11.00
CA ASP A 287 -8.11 1.24 11.03
C ASP A 287 -8.13 2.37 10.00
N LEU A 288 -6.98 3.00 9.74
CA LEU A 288 -6.85 4.05 8.74
C LEU A 288 -7.07 3.51 7.32
N VAL A 289 -6.50 2.35 7.02
CA VAL A 289 -6.71 1.63 5.74
C VAL A 289 -8.09 1.00 5.71
N SER A 290 -8.52 0.37 6.82
CA SER A 290 -9.77 -0.36 6.98
C SER A 290 -9.87 -1.55 6.02
N LYS A 291 -10.46 -1.38 4.86
CA LYS A 291 -10.63 -2.42 3.83
C LYS A 291 -9.91 -2.04 2.56
N GLN A 292 -9.35 -3.03 1.87
CA GLN A 292 -8.68 -2.88 0.57
C GLN A 292 -9.21 -3.90 -0.44
N GLY A 293 -9.12 -3.56 -1.72
CA GLY A 293 -9.51 -4.45 -2.81
C GLY A 293 -10.93 -4.22 -3.29
N GLY A 294 -11.58 -5.25 -3.80
CA GLY A 294 -12.89 -5.09 -4.43
C GLY A 294 -12.83 -4.28 -5.72
N LEU A 295 -11.69 -4.32 -6.43
CA LEU A 295 -11.49 -3.58 -7.67
C LEU A 295 -12.11 -4.34 -8.84
N THR A 296 -12.71 -3.61 -9.78
CA THR A 296 -13.15 -4.12 -11.09
C THR A 296 -12.01 -4.06 -12.11
N ALA A 297 -12.23 -4.61 -13.30
CA ALA A 297 -11.29 -4.46 -14.42
C ALA A 297 -11.08 -2.98 -14.78
N LEU A 298 -12.15 -2.16 -14.74
CA LEU A 298 -12.08 -0.73 -15.00
C LEU A 298 -11.22 0.00 -13.97
N LEU A 299 -11.41 -0.27 -12.69
CA LEU A 299 -10.62 0.34 -11.62
C LEU A 299 -9.14 -0.04 -11.70
N LEU A 300 -8.83 -1.28 -12.11
CA LEU A 300 -7.46 -1.73 -12.35
C LEU A 300 -6.82 -1.00 -13.54
N ALA A 301 -7.54 -0.85 -14.66
CA ALA A 301 -7.06 -0.11 -15.82
C ALA A 301 -6.85 1.38 -15.48
N ALA A 302 -7.77 1.99 -14.73
CA ALA A 302 -7.67 3.38 -14.29
C ALA A 302 -6.49 3.62 -13.35
N ARG A 303 -6.19 2.66 -12.46
CA ARG A 303 -5.04 2.70 -11.55
C ARG A 303 -3.71 2.74 -12.30
N GLU A 304 -3.60 1.97 -13.37
CA GLU A 304 -2.38 1.85 -14.17
C GLU A 304 -2.29 2.87 -15.32
N GLY A 305 -3.31 3.71 -15.53
CA GLY A 305 -3.35 4.72 -16.59
C GLY A 305 -3.59 4.16 -17.99
N HIS A 306 -4.25 3.02 -18.12
CA HIS A 306 -4.44 2.30 -19.38
C HIS A 306 -5.68 2.77 -20.13
N GLN A 307 -5.58 3.90 -20.83
CA GLN A 307 -6.70 4.56 -21.52
C GLN A 307 -7.42 3.62 -22.51
N GLU A 308 -6.69 2.94 -23.39
CA GLU A 308 -7.30 2.05 -24.40
C GLU A 308 -8.09 0.89 -23.78
N ALA A 309 -7.60 0.35 -22.65
CA ALA A 309 -8.31 -0.69 -21.89
C ALA A 309 -9.58 -0.11 -21.26
N VAL A 310 -9.51 1.10 -20.68
CA VAL A 310 -10.67 1.81 -20.11
C VAL A 310 -11.75 2.00 -21.17
N GLU A 311 -11.42 2.55 -22.34
CA GLU A 311 -12.35 2.75 -23.46
C GLU A 311 -13.02 1.44 -23.89
N SER A 312 -12.25 0.36 -23.99
CA SER A 312 -12.79 -0.96 -24.35
C SER A 312 -13.71 -1.54 -23.29
N LEU A 313 -13.40 -1.33 -22.01
CA LEU A 313 -14.22 -1.77 -20.89
C LEU A 313 -15.55 -1.00 -20.84
N LEU A 314 -15.52 0.33 -21.01
CA LEU A 314 -16.72 1.15 -21.07
C LEU A 314 -17.61 0.75 -22.25
N ALA A 315 -17.01 0.56 -23.45
CA ALA A 315 -17.74 0.07 -24.63
C ALA A 315 -18.33 -1.35 -24.40
N GLY A 316 -17.72 -2.15 -23.54
CA GLY A 316 -18.17 -3.48 -23.14
C GLY A 316 -19.15 -3.52 -21.97
N GLY A 317 -19.65 -2.35 -21.52
CA GLY A 317 -20.68 -2.24 -20.48
C GLY A 317 -20.14 -2.17 -19.04
N ALA A 318 -18.87 -1.83 -18.84
CA ALA A 318 -18.38 -1.48 -17.51
C ALA A 318 -19.10 -0.23 -17.00
N ASP A 319 -19.48 -0.24 -15.73
CA ASP A 319 -20.09 0.92 -15.07
C ASP A 319 -18.97 1.91 -14.68
N ILE A 320 -19.01 3.11 -15.28
CA ILE A 320 -17.99 4.15 -15.09
C ILE A 320 -17.92 4.63 -13.64
N ASP A 321 -19.04 4.62 -12.94
CA ASP A 321 -19.17 5.08 -11.55
C ASP A 321 -19.17 3.94 -10.52
N GLN A 322 -18.92 2.69 -10.97
CA GLN A 322 -18.76 1.59 -10.04
C GLN A 322 -17.52 1.80 -9.16
N VAL A 323 -17.77 1.88 -7.87
CA VAL A 323 -16.72 2.08 -6.86
C VAL A 323 -16.09 0.77 -6.39
N SER A 324 -14.88 0.83 -5.86
CA SER A 324 -14.26 -0.28 -5.16
C SER A 324 -15.09 -0.70 -3.93
N VAL A 325 -15.25 -1.99 -3.70
CA VAL A 325 -15.97 -2.51 -2.52
C VAL A 325 -15.17 -2.28 -1.22
N GLY A 326 -13.87 -2.04 -1.35
CA GLY A 326 -12.97 -1.85 -0.20
C GLY A 326 -13.14 -0.49 0.46
N ASP A 327 -13.00 0.58 -0.32
CA ASP A 327 -12.92 1.96 0.20
C ASP A 327 -13.73 2.98 -0.62
N HIS A 328 -14.66 2.54 -1.46
CA HIS A 328 -15.52 3.37 -2.33
C HIS A 328 -14.74 4.29 -3.30
N THR A 329 -13.53 3.90 -3.72
CA THR A 329 -12.77 4.65 -4.72
C THR A 329 -13.37 4.43 -6.11
N SER A 330 -13.78 5.51 -6.79
CA SER A 330 -14.30 5.50 -8.18
C SER A 330 -13.17 5.46 -9.22
N SER A 331 -13.51 5.18 -10.49
CA SER A 331 -12.54 5.13 -11.59
C SER A 331 -11.82 6.46 -11.81
N ILE A 332 -12.56 7.57 -11.76
CA ILE A 332 -12.03 8.92 -11.92
C ILE A 332 -11.13 9.33 -10.73
N LEU A 333 -11.51 8.97 -9.49
CA LEU A 333 -10.66 9.19 -8.31
C LEU A 333 -9.41 8.32 -8.37
N MET A 334 -9.52 7.06 -8.82
CA MET A 334 -8.38 6.15 -8.98
C MET A 334 -7.33 6.72 -9.96
N ALA A 335 -7.77 7.26 -11.10
CA ALA A 335 -6.89 7.94 -12.04
C ALA A 335 -6.23 9.19 -11.43
N ALA A 336 -7.00 10.02 -10.72
CA ALA A 336 -6.52 11.25 -10.08
C ALA A 336 -5.42 10.99 -9.05
N ILE A 337 -5.61 10.02 -8.14
CA ILE A 337 -4.64 9.72 -7.06
C ILE A 337 -3.37 9.02 -7.54
N ASN A 338 -3.42 8.39 -8.73
CA ASN A 338 -2.26 7.80 -9.38
C ASN A 338 -1.57 8.75 -10.37
N GLY A 339 -2.12 9.94 -10.60
CA GLY A 339 -1.50 10.98 -11.42
C GLY A 339 -1.77 10.85 -12.91
N HIS A 340 -2.78 10.07 -13.32
CA HIS A 340 -3.20 9.88 -14.71
C HIS A 340 -4.26 10.93 -15.08
N PHE A 341 -3.85 12.21 -15.14
CA PHE A 341 -4.79 13.32 -15.31
C PHE A 341 -5.47 13.31 -16.68
N ASP A 342 -4.76 12.92 -17.75
CA ASP A 342 -5.35 12.82 -19.09
C ASP A 342 -6.44 11.73 -19.12
N LEU A 343 -6.19 10.58 -18.50
CA LEU A 343 -7.20 9.53 -18.35
C LEU A 343 -8.37 9.98 -17.47
N MET A 344 -8.09 10.72 -16.39
CA MET A 344 -9.13 11.28 -15.53
C MET A 344 -10.06 12.20 -16.32
N LEU A 345 -9.50 13.06 -17.19
CA LEU A 345 -10.29 13.92 -18.07
C LEU A 345 -11.10 13.11 -19.10
N ASN A 346 -10.50 12.07 -19.68
CA ASN A 346 -11.22 11.15 -20.57
C ASN A 346 -12.40 10.47 -19.86
N LEU A 347 -12.24 10.03 -18.63
CA LEU A 347 -13.34 9.47 -17.82
C LEU A 347 -14.42 10.53 -17.56
N LEU A 348 -14.04 11.77 -17.27
CA LEU A 348 -14.96 12.88 -17.05
C LEU A 348 -15.78 13.18 -18.32
N ASP A 349 -15.13 13.23 -19.47
CA ASP A 349 -15.76 13.43 -20.79
C ASP A 349 -16.74 12.29 -21.15
N ASN A 350 -16.49 11.08 -20.65
CA ASN A 350 -17.39 9.93 -20.77
C ASN A 350 -18.48 9.88 -19.70
N GLY A 351 -18.60 10.91 -18.86
CA GLY A 351 -19.71 11.09 -17.92
C GLY A 351 -19.47 10.52 -16.52
N ALA A 352 -18.21 10.29 -16.11
CA ALA A 352 -17.90 9.91 -14.74
C ALA A 352 -18.29 11.02 -13.76
N ASP A 353 -18.90 10.65 -12.62
CA ASP A 353 -19.34 11.58 -11.58
C ASP A 353 -18.14 12.10 -10.75
N PRO A 354 -17.79 13.41 -10.86
CA PRO A 354 -16.69 14.01 -10.13
C PRO A 354 -16.96 14.20 -8.63
N THR A 355 -18.19 13.93 -8.17
CA THR A 355 -18.60 14.14 -6.77
C THR A 355 -18.41 12.89 -5.91
N ILE A 356 -18.21 11.72 -6.51
CA ILE A 356 -18.03 10.45 -5.77
C ILE A 356 -16.76 10.52 -4.94
N ALA A 357 -16.94 10.43 -3.62
CA ALA A 357 -15.86 10.42 -2.65
C ALA A 357 -15.59 9.00 -2.11
N SER A 358 -14.33 8.72 -1.79
CA SER A 358 -13.96 7.51 -1.06
C SER A 358 -14.46 7.54 0.40
N ASP A 359 -14.38 6.42 1.13
CA ASP A 359 -14.67 6.35 2.57
C ASP A 359 -13.83 7.35 3.39
N ALA A 360 -12.65 7.69 2.91
CA ALA A 360 -11.82 8.72 3.53
C ALA A 360 -12.28 10.16 3.21
N GLY A 361 -13.32 10.35 2.39
CA GLY A 361 -13.81 11.64 1.94
C GLY A 361 -12.98 12.26 0.83
N ALA A 362 -12.06 11.51 0.21
CA ALA A 362 -11.28 12.00 -0.92
C ALA A 362 -12.14 12.05 -2.18
N THR A 363 -12.24 13.23 -2.79
CA THR A 363 -12.85 13.45 -4.10
C THR A 363 -11.77 13.53 -5.18
N PRO A 364 -12.11 13.39 -6.48
CA PRO A 364 -11.17 13.60 -7.58
C PRO A 364 -10.46 14.96 -7.50
N LEU A 365 -11.19 16.03 -7.16
CA LEU A 365 -10.63 17.38 -6.99
C LEU A 365 -9.53 17.44 -5.93
N TYR A 366 -9.80 16.87 -4.75
CA TYR A 366 -8.78 16.77 -3.70
C TYR A 366 -7.62 15.85 -4.13
N GLY A 367 -7.93 14.77 -4.82
CA GLY A 367 -6.97 13.79 -5.33
C GLY A 367 -5.94 14.42 -6.26
N VAL A 368 -6.36 15.19 -7.28
CA VAL A 368 -5.47 15.90 -8.22
C VAL A 368 -4.49 16.81 -7.49
N LEU A 369 -5.01 17.71 -6.65
CA LEU A 369 -4.19 18.67 -5.92
C LEU A 369 -3.24 17.99 -4.94
N ASN A 370 -3.72 16.97 -4.22
CA ASN A 370 -2.90 16.24 -3.27
C ASN A 370 -1.80 15.42 -3.96
N THR A 371 -2.07 14.84 -5.12
CA THR A 371 -1.09 14.11 -5.92
C THR A 371 0.02 15.01 -6.44
N HIS A 372 -0.33 16.19 -6.93
CA HIS A 372 0.66 17.19 -7.37
C HIS A 372 1.60 17.63 -6.24
N TRP A 373 1.06 17.88 -5.05
CA TRP A 373 1.79 18.34 -3.86
C TRP A 373 2.07 17.24 -2.84
N GLN A 374 2.16 15.98 -3.27
CA GLN A 374 2.44 14.86 -2.36
C GLN A 374 3.74 15.08 -1.57
N PRO A 375 3.75 14.81 -0.26
CA PRO A 375 4.96 14.90 0.55
C PRO A 375 6.00 13.87 0.09
N LYS A 376 7.27 14.16 0.31
CA LYS A 376 8.33 13.16 0.19
C LYS A 376 8.15 12.13 1.30
N THR A 377 7.97 10.88 0.92
CA THR A 377 7.81 9.76 1.87
C THR A 377 8.93 8.75 1.71
N ARG A 378 8.95 7.74 2.58
CA ARG A 378 9.90 6.61 2.47
C ARG A 378 9.57 5.67 1.32
N HIS A 379 8.36 5.75 0.79
CA HIS A 379 7.87 4.92 -0.31
C HIS A 379 7.73 5.78 -1.58
N PRO A 380 7.96 5.20 -2.76
CA PRO A 380 7.71 5.91 -4.01
C PRO A 380 6.27 6.42 -4.07
N GLN A 381 6.12 7.65 -4.55
CA GLN A 381 4.82 8.25 -4.83
C GLN A 381 4.62 8.32 -6.34
N PRO A 382 3.38 8.29 -6.84
CA PRO A 382 3.10 8.42 -8.27
C PRO A 382 3.77 9.68 -8.84
N THR A 383 4.42 9.54 -9.98
CA THR A 383 5.08 10.67 -10.68
C THR A 383 4.54 10.89 -12.08
N ASP A 384 3.58 10.07 -12.49
CA ASP A 384 3.00 10.01 -13.83
C ASP A 384 2.35 11.34 -14.23
N TYR A 385 1.82 12.10 -13.25
CA TYR A 385 1.29 13.45 -13.48
C TYR A 385 2.29 14.41 -14.15
N ARG A 386 3.59 14.13 -14.10
CA ARG A 386 4.63 14.96 -14.73
C ARG A 386 4.75 14.71 -16.24
N GLN A 387 4.16 13.63 -16.74
CA GLN A 387 4.19 13.20 -18.13
C GLN A 387 2.84 13.42 -18.82
N GLN A 388 1.83 13.93 -18.07
CA GLN A 388 0.50 14.20 -18.60
C GLN A 388 0.52 15.49 -19.43
N GLU A 389 -0.35 15.57 -20.44
CA GLU A 389 -0.57 16.80 -21.22
C GLU A 389 -1.32 17.84 -20.39
N ALA A 390 -2.30 17.39 -19.63
CA ALA A 390 -3.07 18.25 -18.73
C ALA A 390 -2.27 18.64 -17.48
N SER A 391 -2.21 19.94 -17.20
CA SER A 391 -1.70 20.42 -15.93
C SER A 391 -2.71 20.11 -14.80
N TYR A 392 -2.22 20.05 -13.55
CA TYR A 392 -3.11 19.84 -12.39
C TYR A 392 -4.17 20.95 -12.26
N LEU A 393 -3.85 22.21 -12.62
CA LEU A 393 -4.81 23.30 -12.61
C LEU A 393 -5.89 23.11 -13.70
N ALA A 394 -5.51 22.66 -14.90
CA ALA A 394 -6.47 22.34 -15.95
C ALA A 394 -7.38 21.19 -15.52
N ALA A 395 -6.82 20.12 -14.93
CA ALA A 395 -7.57 19.00 -14.41
C ALA A 395 -8.56 19.44 -13.31
N MET A 396 -8.12 20.30 -12.38
CA MET A 396 -9.01 20.87 -11.36
C MET A 396 -10.12 21.72 -11.96
N THR A 397 -9.81 22.55 -12.98
CA THR A 397 -10.82 23.38 -13.66
C THR A 397 -11.91 22.52 -14.28
N SER A 398 -11.55 21.48 -15.04
CA SER A 398 -12.53 20.57 -15.66
C SER A 398 -13.41 19.87 -14.62
N LEU A 399 -12.84 19.44 -13.50
CA LEU A 399 -13.62 18.83 -12.42
C LEU A 399 -14.62 19.82 -11.80
N LEU A 400 -14.20 21.08 -11.58
CA LEU A 400 -15.05 22.13 -11.02
C LEU A 400 -16.16 22.53 -11.99
N GLU A 401 -15.86 22.64 -13.30
CA GLU A 401 -16.85 22.89 -14.35
C GLU A 401 -17.88 21.77 -14.46
N ALA A 402 -17.47 20.53 -14.19
CA ALA A 402 -18.35 19.37 -14.15
C ALA A 402 -19.15 19.23 -12.84
N GLY A 403 -18.98 20.15 -11.89
CA GLY A 403 -19.78 20.20 -10.66
C GLY A 403 -19.16 19.51 -9.45
N ALA A 404 -17.84 19.28 -9.43
CA ALA A 404 -17.17 18.79 -8.22
C ALA A 404 -17.42 19.71 -7.01
N ASP A 405 -17.71 19.13 -5.84
CA ASP A 405 -17.90 19.91 -4.61
C ASP A 405 -16.56 20.52 -4.16
N VAL A 406 -16.45 21.85 -4.32
CA VAL A 406 -15.25 22.62 -3.99
C VAL A 406 -14.94 22.62 -2.48
N ASN A 407 -15.96 22.41 -1.62
CA ASN A 407 -15.86 22.40 -0.18
C ASN A 407 -15.90 20.99 0.43
N ALA A 408 -15.83 19.93 -0.39
CA ALA A 408 -15.77 18.56 0.10
C ALA A 408 -14.63 18.38 1.11
N ARG A 409 -14.91 17.62 2.18
CA ARG A 409 -14.00 17.46 3.33
C ARG A 409 -13.55 16.03 3.48
N LEU A 410 -12.28 15.83 3.84
CA LEU A 410 -11.79 14.52 4.24
C LEU A 410 -12.46 14.06 5.55
N ASN A 411 -12.89 12.79 5.60
CA ASN A 411 -13.39 12.14 6.80
C ASN A 411 -12.27 11.66 7.72
N ARG A 412 -11.11 11.34 7.14
CA ARG A 412 -9.90 10.87 7.84
C ARG A 412 -8.65 11.13 6.98
N PRO A 413 -7.43 11.08 7.56
CA PRO A 413 -6.19 11.19 6.79
C PRO A 413 -6.08 10.10 5.72
N LEU A 414 -5.49 10.42 4.57
CA LEU A 414 -5.33 9.49 3.45
C LEU A 414 -4.14 8.57 3.71
N TRP A 415 -4.38 7.28 3.88
CA TRP A 415 -3.36 6.28 4.19
C TRP A 415 -2.28 6.15 3.11
N TYR A 416 -2.66 6.27 1.83
CA TYR A 416 -1.76 6.09 0.69
C TYR A 416 -0.77 7.25 0.50
N THR A 417 -0.97 8.41 1.12
CA THR A 417 -0.03 9.53 1.03
C THR A 417 1.12 9.46 2.03
N THR A 418 0.94 8.80 3.14
CA THR A 418 1.92 8.82 4.25
C THR A 418 2.33 7.45 4.75
N TYR A 419 1.67 6.38 4.31
CA TYR A 419 1.92 5.01 4.76
C TYR A 419 2.10 4.94 6.29
N ASN A 420 1.05 5.34 7.03
CA ASN A 420 0.92 5.35 8.49
C ASN A 420 1.76 6.35 9.29
N ASN A 421 2.52 7.22 8.66
CA ASN A 421 3.31 8.16 9.42
C ASN A 421 3.42 9.51 8.71
N ASP A 422 2.51 10.43 9.04
CA ASP A 422 2.69 11.83 8.65
C ASP A 422 3.89 12.41 9.40
N LEU A 423 4.98 12.61 8.66
CA LEU A 423 6.26 13.08 9.20
C LEU A 423 6.13 14.49 9.78
N LEU A 424 5.16 15.28 9.36
CA LEU A 424 4.87 16.62 9.86
C LEU A 424 3.83 16.62 10.98
N ARG A 425 3.07 15.55 11.17
CA ARG A 425 2.03 15.39 12.20
C ARG A 425 0.94 16.46 12.17
N THR A 426 0.65 16.99 10.98
CA THR A 426 -0.41 17.99 10.81
C THR A 426 -1.76 17.28 10.74
N GLU A 427 -2.76 17.77 11.50
CA GLU A 427 -4.12 17.24 11.44
C GLU A 427 -4.74 17.56 10.09
N ARG A 428 -5.21 16.51 9.39
CA ARG A 428 -5.79 16.60 8.04
C ARG A 428 -7.23 16.14 7.96
N THR A 429 -7.78 15.60 9.03
CA THR A 429 -9.21 15.27 9.09
C THR A 429 -10.01 16.55 8.84
N GLY A 430 -10.98 16.49 7.94
CA GLY A 430 -11.79 17.65 7.56
C GLY A 430 -11.10 18.65 6.62
N ALA A 431 -9.92 18.34 6.07
CA ALA A 431 -9.26 19.19 5.08
C ALA A 431 -10.10 19.30 3.79
N THR A 432 -10.21 20.52 3.26
CA THR A 432 -10.78 20.83 1.94
C THR A 432 -9.66 20.97 0.90
N ALA A 433 -10.02 21.02 -0.38
CA ALA A 433 -9.07 21.35 -1.44
C ALA A 433 -8.42 22.71 -1.21
N PHE A 434 -9.18 23.74 -0.76
CA PHE A 434 -8.65 25.06 -0.43
C PHE A 434 -7.60 24.99 0.70
N TRP A 435 -7.91 24.28 1.79
CA TRP A 435 -6.96 24.05 2.87
C TRP A 435 -5.67 23.37 2.38
N ARG A 436 -5.83 22.39 1.47
CA ARG A 436 -4.70 21.65 0.89
C ARG A 436 -3.81 22.55 0.00
N ALA A 437 -4.43 23.46 -0.77
CA ALA A 437 -3.72 24.48 -1.56
C ALA A 437 -2.96 25.46 -0.64
N ALA A 438 -3.61 25.95 0.42
CA ALA A 438 -2.97 26.81 1.41
C ALA A 438 -1.78 26.11 2.10
N TYR A 439 -1.90 24.82 2.41
CA TYR A 439 -0.80 24.01 2.95
C TYR A 439 0.36 23.84 1.96
N ALA A 440 0.10 23.85 0.67
CA ALA A 440 1.12 23.84 -0.39
C ALA A 440 1.60 25.25 -0.77
N THR A 441 1.09 26.30 -0.13
CA THR A 441 1.33 27.71 -0.49
C THR A 441 1.04 28.03 -1.97
N ASP A 442 0.04 27.36 -2.54
CA ASP A 442 -0.33 27.41 -3.95
C ASP A 442 -1.47 28.44 -4.18
N ILE A 443 -1.08 29.70 -4.40
CA ILE A 443 -2.03 30.80 -4.58
C ILE A 443 -2.86 30.61 -5.85
N ASP A 444 -2.30 30.04 -6.91
CA ASP A 444 -3.02 29.83 -8.17
C ASP A 444 -4.17 28.83 -7.98
N ALA A 445 -3.91 27.72 -7.31
CA ALA A 445 -4.96 26.77 -6.95
C ALA A 445 -5.98 27.38 -5.97
N MET A 446 -5.53 28.18 -4.99
CA MET A 446 -6.44 28.88 -4.07
C MET A 446 -7.38 29.85 -4.82
N ARG A 447 -6.87 30.64 -5.75
CA ARG A 447 -7.66 31.56 -6.56
C ARG A 447 -8.66 30.81 -7.47
N LEU A 448 -8.21 29.73 -8.08
CA LEU A 448 -9.08 28.87 -8.88
C LEU A 448 -10.25 28.35 -8.01
N LEU A 449 -9.97 27.77 -6.86
CA LEU A 449 -11.00 27.23 -5.97
C LEU A 449 -11.98 28.32 -5.48
N LEU A 450 -11.48 29.51 -5.16
CA LEU A 450 -12.33 30.65 -4.78
C LEU A 450 -13.26 31.10 -5.89
N SER A 451 -12.83 31.06 -7.16
CA SER A 451 -13.68 31.41 -8.30
C SER A 451 -14.88 30.47 -8.47
N TYR A 452 -14.80 29.27 -7.85
CA TYR A 452 -15.90 28.29 -7.80
C TYR A 452 -16.58 28.20 -6.41
N GLY A 453 -16.34 29.17 -5.52
CA GLY A 453 -17.06 29.29 -4.26
C GLY A 453 -16.43 28.49 -3.08
N ALA A 454 -15.12 28.25 -3.11
CA ALA A 454 -14.45 27.68 -1.96
C ALA A 454 -14.57 28.61 -0.74
N ASP A 455 -14.86 28.04 0.44
CA ASP A 455 -14.84 28.77 1.71
C ASP A 455 -13.41 28.75 2.29
N PRO A 456 -12.72 29.91 2.32
CA PRO A 456 -11.35 30.00 2.82
C PRO A 456 -11.25 29.90 4.35
N THR A 457 -12.36 29.86 5.07
CA THR A 457 -12.39 29.86 6.53
C THR A 457 -12.46 28.46 7.13
N ILE A 458 -12.75 27.43 6.33
CA ILE A 458 -12.92 26.04 6.80
C ILE A 458 -11.60 25.48 7.35
N PRO A 459 -11.50 25.19 8.67
CA PRO A 459 -10.35 24.51 9.25
C PRO A 459 -10.46 22.99 9.08
N THR A 460 -9.35 22.27 9.28
CA THR A 460 -9.38 20.86 9.62
C THR A 460 -10.07 20.66 10.97
N VAL A 461 -10.38 19.42 11.33
CA VAL A 461 -11.05 19.12 12.60
C VAL A 461 -10.16 18.28 13.50
N ARG A 462 -10.31 18.45 14.82
CA ARG A 462 -9.63 17.63 15.80
C ARG A 462 -10.05 16.17 15.66
N GLY A 463 -9.12 15.33 15.22
CA GLY A 463 -9.28 13.89 15.20
C GLY A 463 -9.04 13.26 16.58
N PRO A 464 -9.32 11.94 16.72
CA PRO A 464 -8.96 11.18 17.91
C PRO A 464 -7.44 11.19 18.09
N SER A 465 -6.98 11.54 19.27
CA SER A 465 -5.56 11.54 19.60
C SER A 465 -5.32 10.79 20.91
N ARG A 466 -4.25 10.00 20.97
CA ARG A 466 -3.79 9.50 22.27
C ARG A 466 -3.40 10.70 23.10
N SER A 467 -4.23 11.05 24.07
CA SER A 467 -3.89 12.06 25.04
C SER A 467 -2.66 11.56 25.81
N ARG A 468 -1.49 12.06 25.43
CA ARG A 468 -0.33 12.09 26.34
C ARG A 468 -0.47 13.29 27.28
N PHE A 469 -1.61 13.91 27.29
CA PHE A 469 -1.92 14.98 28.20
C PHE A 469 -2.22 14.34 29.56
N ASN A 470 -1.27 14.49 30.48
CA ASN A 470 -1.59 14.27 31.89
C ASN A 470 -2.69 15.29 32.24
N PRO A 471 -3.93 14.89 32.58
CA PRO A 471 -5.00 15.80 32.96
C PRO A 471 -4.62 16.69 34.17
N GLU A 472 -3.60 16.30 34.92
CA GLU A 472 -3.03 17.09 36.02
C GLU A 472 -2.11 18.24 35.55
N ARG A 473 -1.73 18.28 34.27
CA ARG A 473 -0.93 19.36 33.71
C ARG A 473 -1.87 20.47 33.27
N LEU A 474 -1.92 21.54 34.04
CA LEU A 474 -2.65 22.76 33.71
C LEU A 474 -2.26 23.24 32.30
N ASP A 475 -3.26 23.48 31.45
CA ASP A 475 -3.09 24.12 30.14
C ASP A 475 -2.70 25.61 30.38
N PRO A 476 -1.44 25.98 30.13
CA PRO A 476 -0.98 27.36 30.42
C PRO A 476 -1.45 28.38 29.38
N SER A 477 -2.09 27.94 28.31
CA SER A 477 -2.57 28.84 27.25
C SER A 477 -3.79 29.66 27.65
N GLY A 478 -4.54 29.22 28.66
CA GLY A 478 -5.81 29.82 29.05
C GLY A 478 -6.93 29.68 28.01
N LEU A 479 -6.71 28.91 26.95
CA LEU A 479 -7.70 28.70 25.89
C LEU A 479 -8.75 27.65 26.29
N PRO A 480 -10.01 27.79 25.86
CA PRO A 480 -11.02 26.76 26.08
C PRO A 480 -10.59 25.44 25.36
N PRO A 481 -10.93 24.28 25.92
CA PRO A 481 -10.64 22.99 25.29
C PRO A 481 -11.35 22.90 23.93
N VAL A 482 -10.66 22.32 22.93
CA VAL A 482 -11.27 22.03 21.63
C VAL A 482 -11.90 20.64 21.71
N PRO A 483 -13.22 20.48 21.49
CA PRO A 483 -13.86 19.17 21.49
C PRO A 483 -13.41 18.33 20.28
N LEU A 484 -13.65 17.01 20.33
CA LEU A 484 -13.48 16.14 19.18
C LEU A 484 -14.39 16.65 18.04
N GLY A 485 -13.85 16.69 16.79
CA GLY A 485 -14.55 17.29 15.65
C GLY A 485 -14.55 18.82 15.64
N GLY A 486 -14.06 19.47 16.70
CA GLY A 486 -13.89 20.94 16.72
C GLY A 486 -12.73 21.41 15.81
N PRO A 487 -12.58 22.74 15.60
CA PRO A 487 -11.61 23.30 14.68
C PRO A 487 -10.16 22.96 15.10
N ALA A 488 -9.34 22.50 14.15
CA ALA A 488 -7.96 22.13 14.42
C ALA A 488 -6.97 23.08 13.76
N VAL A 489 -6.79 23.06 12.46
CA VAL A 489 -5.78 23.83 11.73
C VAL A 489 -6.46 24.67 10.66
N TYR A 490 -6.41 25.99 10.79
CA TYR A 490 -6.97 26.91 9.81
C TYR A 490 -6.04 27.07 8.59
N PRO A 491 -6.53 27.52 7.42
CA PRO A 491 -5.70 27.76 6.24
C PRO A 491 -4.50 28.68 6.49
N ILE A 492 -4.63 29.70 7.34
CA ILE A 492 -3.52 30.59 7.71
C ILE A 492 -2.39 29.84 8.46
N HIS A 493 -2.72 28.88 9.34
CA HIS A 493 -1.72 28.05 10.01
C HIS A 493 -1.03 27.14 9.01
N ALA A 494 -1.81 26.54 8.10
CA ALA A 494 -1.30 25.68 7.03
C ALA A 494 -0.29 26.46 6.16
N ALA A 495 -0.67 27.67 5.70
CA ALA A 495 0.17 28.58 4.93
C ALA A 495 1.36 29.14 5.70
N SER A 496 1.34 29.11 7.03
CA SER A 496 2.48 29.54 7.88
C SER A 496 3.45 28.41 8.22
N GLY A 497 3.16 27.16 7.85
CA GLY A 497 4.03 26.01 8.07
C GLY A 497 3.60 25.12 9.24
N ALA A 498 2.31 24.86 9.38
CA ALA A 498 1.81 23.88 10.35
C ALA A 498 2.56 22.55 10.22
N GLY A 499 2.97 21.98 11.36
CA GLY A 499 3.72 20.73 11.43
C GLY A 499 5.24 20.87 11.52
N TYR A 500 5.84 21.99 11.11
CA TYR A 500 7.31 22.17 11.15
C TYR A 500 7.88 22.07 12.57
N GLY A 501 7.21 22.63 13.54
CA GLY A 501 7.61 22.54 14.94
C GLY A 501 7.07 21.32 15.70
N GLN A 502 6.42 20.37 15.01
CA GLN A 502 5.72 19.25 15.62
C GLN A 502 6.19 17.90 15.09
N GLY A 503 6.65 17.85 13.83
CA GLY A 503 7.07 16.65 13.12
C GLY A 503 8.58 16.41 13.10
N PHE A 504 8.99 15.31 12.44
CA PHE A 504 10.39 14.87 12.41
C PHE A 504 11.16 15.32 11.15
N ALA A 505 10.47 15.70 10.08
CA ALA A 505 11.08 15.89 8.77
C ALA A 505 10.35 16.97 7.96
N ALA A 506 10.64 18.23 8.30
CA ALA A 506 10.13 19.39 7.59
C ALA A 506 10.45 19.37 6.08
N ASN A 507 11.58 18.77 5.69
CA ASN A 507 12.01 18.60 4.30
C ASN A 507 11.14 17.60 3.49
N ALA A 508 10.23 16.90 4.13
CA ALA A 508 9.24 16.06 3.45
C ALA A 508 8.13 16.90 2.81
N HIS A 509 7.87 18.11 3.30
CA HIS A 509 6.83 18.98 2.79
C HIS A 509 7.14 19.46 1.37
N ARG A 510 6.11 19.43 0.51
CA ARG A 510 6.14 20.01 -0.83
C ARG A 510 5.19 21.20 -0.91
N HIS A 511 5.71 22.28 -1.40
CA HIS A 511 5.00 23.57 -1.53
C HIS A 511 5.62 24.39 -2.66
N VAL A 512 4.96 25.45 -3.06
CA VAL A 512 5.52 26.43 -3.99
C VAL A 512 6.74 27.10 -3.32
N PRO A 513 7.92 27.09 -3.94
CA PRO A 513 9.10 27.72 -3.39
C PRO A 513 8.87 29.21 -3.08
N ASP A 514 9.40 29.66 -1.94
CA ASP A 514 9.40 31.07 -1.49
C ASP A 514 8.02 31.76 -1.44
N SER A 515 6.93 30.98 -1.43
CA SER A 515 5.55 31.52 -1.49
C SER A 515 4.88 31.74 -0.13
N TRP A 516 5.54 31.46 0.99
CA TRP A 516 4.95 31.51 2.32
C TRP A 516 4.38 32.89 2.67
N LEU A 517 5.21 33.94 2.59
CA LEU A 517 4.79 35.30 2.87
C LEU A 517 3.68 35.76 1.92
N ALA A 518 3.83 35.47 0.61
CA ALA A 518 2.83 35.84 -0.39
C ALA A 518 1.48 35.17 -0.10
N THR A 519 1.49 33.89 0.28
CA THR A 519 0.26 33.14 0.59
C THR A 519 -0.43 33.64 1.86
N VAL A 520 0.34 33.94 2.91
CA VAL A 520 -0.24 34.49 4.14
C VAL A 520 -0.77 35.91 3.90
N ARG A 521 -0.06 36.74 3.10
CA ARG A 521 -0.59 38.03 2.66
C ARG A 521 -1.92 37.90 1.93
N PHE A 522 -1.99 36.99 0.98
CA PHE A 522 -3.22 36.72 0.26
C PHE A 522 -4.38 36.35 1.20
N LEU A 523 -4.13 35.46 2.17
CA LEU A 523 -5.14 35.08 3.16
C LEU A 523 -5.58 36.26 4.06
N VAL A 524 -4.63 37.09 4.51
CA VAL A 524 -4.92 38.20 5.45
C VAL A 524 -5.51 39.39 4.71
N GLU A 525 -4.89 39.82 3.59
CA GLU A 525 -5.24 41.10 2.95
C GLU A 525 -6.44 40.99 2.01
N GLU A 526 -6.56 39.85 1.27
CA GLU A 526 -7.64 39.67 0.33
C GLU A 526 -8.83 38.88 0.94
N LEU A 527 -8.57 37.94 1.86
CA LEU A 527 -9.61 37.06 2.41
C LEU A 527 -9.94 37.35 3.89
N GLY A 528 -9.25 38.28 4.53
CA GLY A 528 -9.55 38.71 5.90
C GLY A 528 -9.25 37.69 6.98
N ALA A 529 -8.29 36.77 6.75
CA ALA A 529 -7.94 35.78 7.76
C ALA A 529 -7.42 36.39 9.05
N GLU A 530 -7.94 35.94 10.19
CA GLU A 530 -7.53 36.42 11.51
C GLU A 530 -6.11 35.93 11.87
N VAL A 531 -5.19 36.89 12.11
CA VAL A 531 -3.78 36.60 12.37
C VAL A 531 -3.56 35.89 13.70
N ASN A 532 -4.41 36.14 14.71
CA ASN A 532 -4.27 35.59 16.07
C ASN A 532 -5.11 34.34 16.35
N VAL A 533 -5.82 33.82 15.34
CA VAL A 533 -6.55 32.56 15.50
C VAL A 533 -5.58 31.45 15.98
N ARG A 534 -6.08 30.57 16.86
CA ARG A 534 -5.26 29.52 17.47
C ARG A 534 -5.65 28.15 16.92
N ASP A 535 -4.65 27.34 16.62
CA ASP A 535 -4.89 25.94 16.24
C ASP A 535 -5.26 25.06 17.45
N VAL A 536 -5.53 23.78 17.20
CA VAL A 536 -5.89 22.81 18.24
C VAL A 536 -4.83 22.67 19.34
N ASN A 537 -3.57 22.92 19.05
CA ASN A 537 -2.46 22.91 20.01
C ASN A 537 -2.24 24.27 20.69
N GLY A 538 -3.00 25.29 20.30
CA GLY A 538 -2.88 26.65 20.78
C GLY A 538 -1.76 27.46 20.11
N TYR A 539 -1.25 27.06 18.96
CA TYR A 539 -0.31 27.84 18.17
C TYR A 539 -1.06 28.85 17.29
N ASN A 540 -0.51 30.05 17.11
CA ASN A 540 -0.91 31.00 16.07
C ASN A 540 0.07 30.95 14.89
N ALA A 541 -0.18 31.75 13.84
CA ALA A 541 0.65 31.79 12.63
C ALA A 541 2.13 32.11 12.93
N ILE A 542 2.43 32.94 13.94
CA ILE A 542 3.81 33.28 14.34
C ILE A 542 4.55 32.06 14.89
N HIS A 543 3.91 31.20 15.66
CA HIS A 543 4.53 29.98 16.16
C HIS A 543 5.01 29.08 14.99
N HIS A 544 4.17 28.94 13.95
CA HIS A 544 4.51 28.12 12.79
C HIS A 544 5.63 28.75 11.94
N ALA A 545 5.59 30.08 11.75
CA ALA A 545 6.65 30.83 11.08
C ALA A 545 7.99 30.75 11.86
N ALA A 546 7.95 30.86 13.18
CA ALA A 546 9.11 30.75 14.07
C ALA A 546 9.77 29.35 13.99
N ALA A 547 8.96 28.30 13.94
CA ALA A 547 9.45 26.92 13.77
C ALA A 547 10.20 26.67 12.46
N ARG A 548 10.08 27.56 11.48
CA ARG A 548 10.78 27.55 10.20
C ARG A 548 11.91 28.57 10.10
N GLY A 549 12.03 29.47 11.08
CA GLY A 549 13.00 30.55 11.05
C GLY A 549 12.65 31.68 10.07
N ASP A 550 11.37 31.86 9.74
CA ASP A 550 10.88 32.81 8.74
C ASP A 550 10.67 34.20 9.32
N ASN A 551 11.74 34.97 9.36
CA ASN A 551 11.73 36.32 9.96
C ASN A 551 10.86 37.31 9.19
N GLU A 552 10.77 37.22 7.88
CA GLU A 552 9.97 38.14 7.05
C GLU A 552 8.47 37.93 7.33
N LEU A 553 8.04 36.67 7.37
CA LEU A 553 6.66 36.36 7.72
C LEU A 553 6.32 36.77 9.16
N ILE A 554 7.24 36.58 10.12
CA ILE A 554 7.02 37.00 11.50
C ILE A 554 6.83 38.53 11.57
N LEU A 555 7.69 39.32 10.93
CA LEU A 555 7.58 40.77 10.92
C LEU A 555 6.26 41.24 10.30
N TYR A 556 5.86 40.67 9.18
CA TYR A 556 4.59 40.94 8.54
C TYR A 556 3.39 40.64 9.46
N LEU A 557 3.38 39.46 10.11
CA LEU A 557 2.31 39.08 11.02
C LEU A 557 2.22 40.05 12.22
N VAL A 558 3.36 40.46 12.76
CA VAL A 558 3.42 41.46 13.86
C VAL A 558 2.91 42.83 13.42
N GLU A 559 3.27 43.29 12.21
CA GLU A 559 2.72 44.51 11.62
C GLU A 559 1.19 44.50 11.51
N ARG A 560 0.62 43.29 11.29
CA ARG A 560 -0.84 43.07 11.24
C ARG A 560 -1.46 42.77 12.61
N GLY A 561 -0.77 43.02 13.71
CA GLY A 561 -1.25 42.84 15.07
C GLY A 561 -1.12 41.42 15.62
N GLY A 562 -0.23 40.62 15.05
CA GLY A 562 0.07 39.25 15.52
C GLY A 562 0.69 39.27 16.93
N ASP A 563 0.17 38.42 17.82
CA ASP A 563 0.64 38.31 19.20
C ASP A 563 1.87 37.37 19.28
N VAL A 564 3.04 37.99 19.49
CA VAL A 564 4.31 37.27 19.68
C VAL A 564 4.44 36.63 21.06
N THR A 565 3.61 37.08 22.03
CA THR A 565 3.68 36.61 23.42
C THR A 565 2.79 35.39 23.67
N ALA A 566 2.06 34.97 22.67
CA ALA A 566 1.14 33.87 22.73
C ALA A 566 1.82 32.56 23.22
N VAL A 567 1.14 31.80 24.08
CA VAL A 567 1.63 30.56 24.65
C VAL A 567 0.72 29.42 24.19
N SER A 568 1.29 28.29 23.77
CA SER A 568 0.57 27.12 23.37
C SER A 568 0.05 26.30 24.57
N ARG A 569 -0.85 25.33 24.31
CA ARG A 569 -1.37 24.40 25.36
C ARG A 569 -0.26 23.59 26.04
N ARG A 570 0.91 23.47 25.43
CA ARG A 570 2.09 22.80 26.00
C ARG A 570 3.01 23.76 26.74
N GLY A 571 2.66 25.03 26.84
CA GLY A 571 3.49 26.08 27.44
C GLY A 571 4.64 26.54 26.55
N GLN A 572 4.62 26.23 25.26
CA GLN A 572 5.62 26.70 24.30
C GLN A 572 5.27 28.11 23.84
N THR A 573 6.26 29.00 23.85
CA THR A 573 6.18 30.35 23.29
C THR A 573 6.61 30.34 21.82
N THR A 574 6.47 31.48 21.14
CA THR A 574 6.99 31.67 19.79
C THR A 574 8.51 31.50 19.72
N VAL A 575 9.25 31.90 20.78
CA VAL A 575 10.70 31.71 20.90
C VAL A 575 11.05 30.25 21.06
N ASP A 576 10.30 29.47 21.88
CA ASP A 576 10.52 28.05 22.05
C ASP A 576 10.38 27.32 20.72
N MET A 577 9.46 27.75 19.84
CA MET A 577 9.31 27.19 18.50
C MET A 577 10.51 27.45 17.60
N ALA A 578 11.18 28.61 17.74
CA ALA A 578 12.42 28.92 17.02
C ALA A 578 13.64 28.20 17.61
N ASN A 579 13.57 27.77 18.86
CA ASN A 579 14.64 27.05 19.58
C ASN A 579 14.74 25.55 19.27
N GLY A 580 13.91 25.00 18.41
CA GLY A 580 13.89 23.58 18.10
C GLY A 580 13.03 22.76 19.06
N PRO A 581 11.71 22.82 18.93
CA PRO A 581 10.76 22.17 19.84
C PRO A 581 10.71 20.65 19.70
N VAL A 582 11.31 20.09 18.67
CA VAL A 582 11.45 18.64 18.43
C VAL A 582 12.90 18.26 18.17
N GLN A 583 13.28 17.04 18.54
CA GLN A 583 14.66 16.55 18.58
C GLN A 583 15.51 16.71 17.30
N ARG A 584 14.90 16.94 16.14
CA ARG A 584 15.59 17.04 14.83
C ARG A 584 15.52 18.44 14.21
N THR A 585 14.96 19.40 14.92
CA THR A 585 14.89 20.78 14.48
C THR A 585 16.06 21.55 15.10
N GLN A 586 16.85 22.22 14.26
CA GLN A 586 17.94 23.07 14.75
C GLN A 586 17.38 24.44 15.15
N PRO A 587 17.93 25.06 16.19
CA PRO A 587 17.57 26.43 16.56
C PRO A 587 17.86 27.44 15.44
N PHE A 588 17.04 28.50 15.37
CA PHE A 588 17.21 29.65 14.48
C PHE A 588 17.65 30.87 15.27
N PRO A 589 18.95 31.13 15.51
CA PRO A 589 19.43 32.21 16.41
C PRO A 589 18.94 33.58 16.02
N ALA A 590 18.89 33.90 14.72
CA ALA A 590 18.40 35.21 14.25
C ALA A 590 16.91 35.42 14.55
N THR A 591 16.10 34.34 14.45
CA THR A 591 14.66 34.37 14.76
C THR A 591 14.42 34.49 16.26
N ILE A 592 15.20 33.77 17.06
CA ILE A 592 15.17 33.90 18.53
C ILE A 592 15.42 35.34 18.94
N ALA A 593 16.54 35.93 18.48
CA ALA A 593 16.88 37.31 18.79
C ALA A 593 15.83 38.33 18.28
N LEU A 594 15.19 38.06 17.14
CA LEU A 594 14.10 38.88 16.63
C LEU A 594 12.89 38.82 17.56
N LEU A 595 12.41 37.63 17.91
CA LEU A 595 11.22 37.43 18.75
C LEU A 595 11.41 38.02 20.16
N GLU A 596 12.59 37.84 20.76
CA GLU A 596 12.93 38.43 22.05
C GLU A 596 12.91 39.98 21.99
N ARG A 597 13.44 40.59 20.93
CA ARG A 597 13.32 42.07 20.72
C ARG A 597 11.88 42.54 20.56
N LEU A 598 11.02 41.69 19.99
CA LEU A 598 9.58 41.95 19.84
C LEU A 598 8.79 41.70 21.14
N GLY A 599 9.44 41.24 22.22
CA GLY A 599 8.85 41.06 23.54
C GLY A 599 8.39 39.63 23.87
N ALA A 600 8.67 38.66 23.01
CA ALA A 600 8.40 37.27 23.32
C ALA A 600 9.38 36.73 24.38
N LYS A 601 8.92 35.82 25.23
CA LYS A 601 9.73 35.18 26.29
C LYS A 601 10.27 33.84 25.85
N ASN A 602 11.52 33.57 26.18
CA ASN A 602 12.13 32.25 26.04
C ASN A 602 11.88 31.45 27.32
N ASN A 603 11.03 30.46 27.27
CA ASN A 603 10.73 29.60 28.40
C ASN A 603 11.63 28.35 28.45
N HIS A 604 12.55 28.21 27.49
CA HIS A 604 13.38 26.99 27.31
C HIS A 604 12.55 25.69 27.27
N ASN A 605 11.31 25.75 26.79
CA ASN A 605 10.44 24.58 26.60
C ASN A 605 10.65 23.99 25.21
N CYS A 606 11.86 23.55 24.95
CA CYS A 606 12.35 23.01 23.70
C CYS A 606 13.20 21.75 23.95
N VAL A 607 13.42 20.94 22.92
CA VAL A 607 14.20 19.69 23.01
C VAL A 607 15.67 19.91 22.63
N SER A 608 15.93 20.90 21.79
CA SER A 608 17.27 21.17 21.22
C SER A 608 17.97 22.36 21.87
N CYS A 609 17.33 23.06 22.77
CA CYS A 609 17.94 24.14 23.56
C CYS A 609 18.54 23.62 24.87
#